data_0299e0e8b962e1d654837761d03b9979
#
_entry.id   0299e0e8b962e1d654837761d03b9979
#
_cell.length_a   1.000
_cell.length_b   1.000
_cell.length_c   1.000
_cell.angle_alpha   90.00
_cell.angle_beta   90.00
_cell.angle_gamma   90.00
#
_symmetry.space_group_name_H-M   'P 1'
#
loop_
_entity.id
_entity.type
_entity.pdbx_description
1 polymer ?
#
loop_
_entity_poly.entity_id
_entity_poly.type
_entity_poly.pdbx_seq_one_letter_code
_entity_poly.pdbx_strand_id
1 'polypeptide(L)' 'MIIRFQYLQSTVEEHRVKALIKVTNASVTPENALAYLITRYPERQNIEIIEIIME' A
#
# COMPACT_ATOMS: atom_id res chain seq x y z
N MET A 1 -11.80 2.59 -4.91
CA MET A 1 -11.23 1.95 -3.72
C MET A 1 -10.12 2.83 -3.17
N ILE A 2 -10.12 3.06 -1.87
CA ILE A 2 -9.08 3.81 -1.19
C ILE A 2 -8.29 2.84 -0.33
N ILE A 3 -6.97 2.84 -0.45
CA ILE A 3 -6.11 1.96 0.34
C ILE A 3 -5.26 2.81 1.26
N ARG A 4 -5.38 2.58 2.57
CA ARG A 4 -4.50 3.16 3.57
C ARG A 4 -3.48 2.11 3.95
N PHE A 5 -2.22 2.47 3.88
CA PHE A 5 -1.14 1.52 4.16
C PHE A 5 0.04 2.21 4.82
N GLN A 6 0.94 1.41 5.34
CA GLN A 6 2.20 1.91 5.90
C GLN A 6 3.35 1.07 5.36
N TYR A 7 4.54 1.66 5.35
CA TYR A 7 5.72 1.01 4.81
C TYR A 7 6.98 1.59 5.45
N LEU A 8 8.10 0.89 5.29
CA LEU A 8 9.42 1.40 5.68
C LEU A 8 10.06 2.05 4.46
N GLN A 9 10.47 3.30 4.62
CA GLN A 9 11.10 4.05 3.55
C GLN A 9 12.61 3.80 3.48
N SER A 10 13.22 3.40 4.60
CA SER A 10 14.65 3.18 4.69
C SER A 10 14.95 1.97 5.55
N THR A 11 15.99 1.22 5.18
CA THR A 11 16.46 0.10 6.00
C THR A 11 17.23 0.54 7.23
N VAL A 12 17.65 1.81 7.28
CA VAL A 12 18.49 2.34 8.37
C VAL A 12 17.64 2.75 9.57
N GLU A 13 16.39 3.17 9.32
CA GLU A 13 15.50 3.61 10.39
C GLU A 13 14.20 2.81 10.34
N GLU A 14 13.77 2.31 11.50
CA GLU A 14 12.49 1.64 11.63
C GLU A 14 11.35 2.65 11.71
N HIS A 15 11.33 3.56 10.75
CA HIS A 15 10.33 4.60 10.71
C HIS A 15 9.27 4.25 9.66
N ARG A 16 8.05 4.02 10.13
CA ARG A 16 6.94 3.69 9.24
C ARG A 16 6.28 4.96 8.72
N VAL A 17 6.12 5.01 7.41
CA VAL A 17 5.44 6.12 6.75
C VAL A 17 4.03 5.65 6.39
N LYS A 18 3.04 6.44 6.77
CA LYS A 18 1.64 6.15 6.43
C LYS A 18 1.29 6.88 5.14
N ALA A 19 0.58 6.19 4.28
CA ALA A 19 0.19 6.73 2.98
C ALA A 19 -1.24 6.32 2.66
N LEU A 20 -1.83 7.04 1.71
CA LEU A 20 -3.19 6.77 1.25
C LEU A 20 -3.21 6.97 -0.26
N ILE A 21 -3.79 6.00 -0.97
CA ILE A 21 -3.95 6.12 -2.41
C ILE A 21 -5.38 5.80 -2.81
N LYS A 22 -5.83 6.42 -3.89
CA LYS A 22 -7.10 6.10 -4.51
C LYS A 22 -6.84 5.27 -5.76
N VAL A 23 -7.44 4.07 -5.81
CA VAL A 23 -7.29 3.16 -6.94
C VAL A 23 -8.59 3.11 -7.69
N THR A 24 -8.54 3.45 -8.98
CA THR A 24 -9.71 3.42 -9.85
C THR A 24 -9.72 2.24 -10.80
N ASN A 25 -8.62 1.48 -10.87
CA ASN A 25 -8.52 0.32 -11.74
C ASN A 25 -9.38 -0.83 -11.21
N ALA A 26 -10.35 -1.27 -12.01
CA ALA A 26 -11.27 -2.34 -11.62
C ALA A 26 -10.58 -3.70 -11.43
N SER A 27 -9.37 -3.86 -11.98
CA SER A 27 -8.61 -5.10 -11.80
C SER A 27 -8.00 -5.23 -10.42
N VAL A 28 -7.96 -4.14 -9.65
CA VAL A 28 -7.42 -4.17 -8.29
C VAL A 28 -8.55 -4.46 -7.32
N THR A 29 -8.44 -5.55 -6.58
CA THR A 29 -9.41 -5.98 -5.59
C THR A 29 -8.76 -6.01 -4.21
N PRO A 30 -9.54 -6.12 -3.11
CA PRO A 30 -8.95 -6.27 -1.79
C PRO A 30 -7.99 -7.46 -1.69
N GLU A 31 -8.27 -8.54 -2.42
CA GLU A 31 -7.45 -9.74 -2.38
C GLU A 31 -6.08 -9.54 -3.01
N ASN A 32 -5.98 -8.70 -4.05
CA ASN A 32 -4.71 -8.45 -4.73
C ASN A 32 -4.12 -7.07 -4.42
N ALA A 33 -4.72 -6.32 -3.50
CA ALA A 33 -4.29 -4.97 -3.19
C ALA A 33 -2.84 -4.92 -2.71
N LEU A 34 -2.43 -5.86 -1.86
CA LEU A 34 -1.05 -5.90 -1.37
C LEU A 34 -0.06 -6.14 -2.51
N ALA A 35 -0.37 -7.09 -3.38
CA ALA A 35 0.48 -7.38 -4.54
C ALA A 35 0.57 -6.16 -5.47
N TYR A 36 -0.55 -5.45 -5.63
CA TYR A 36 -0.58 -4.22 -6.42
C TYR A 36 0.37 -3.18 -5.83
N LEU A 37 0.33 -2.97 -4.50
CA LEU A 37 1.20 -1.99 -3.85
C LEU A 37 2.68 -2.37 -3.97
N ILE A 38 3.01 -3.63 -3.79
CA ILE A 38 4.38 -4.11 -3.91
C ILE A 38 4.93 -3.88 -5.33
N THR A 39 4.10 -4.13 -6.33
CA THR A 39 4.48 -3.94 -7.73
C THR A 39 4.60 -2.45 -8.08
N ARG A 40 3.68 -1.64 -7.56
CA ARG A 40 3.62 -0.21 -7.86
C ARG A 40 4.77 0.55 -7.19
N TYR A 41 5.16 0.13 -6.00
CA TYR A 41 6.16 0.83 -5.19
C TYR A 41 7.27 -0.15 -4.77
N PRO A 42 8.11 -0.61 -5.72
CA PRO A 42 9.11 -1.62 -5.40
C PRO A 42 10.19 -1.14 -4.44
N GLU A 43 10.38 0.18 -4.33
CA GLU A 43 11.36 0.77 -3.43
C GLU A 43 10.89 0.83 -1.98
N ARG A 44 9.60 0.61 -1.73
CA ARG A 44 9.02 0.66 -0.39
C ARG A 44 9.05 -0.74 0.21
N GLN A 45 9.50 -0.82 1.46
CA GLN A 45 9.68 -2.11 2.14
C GLN A 45 8.62 -2.35 3.19
N ASN A 46 8.30 -3.62 3.42
CA ASN A 46 7.37 -4.04 4.47
C ASN A 46 6.03 -3.31 4.41
N ILE A 47 5.44 -3.27 3.22
CA ILE A 47 4.14 -2.64 3.02
C ILE A 47 3.08 -3.43 3.80
N GLU A 48 2.32 -2.71 4.64
CA GLU A 48 1.21 -3.29 5.38
C GLU A 48 -0.05 -2.48 5.11
N ILE A 49 -1.11 -3.15 4.71
CA ILE A 49 -2.40 -2.50 4.50
C ILE A 49 -3.07 -2.29 5.86
N ILE A 50 -3.45 -1.05 6.13
CA ILE A 50 -4.15 -0.68 7.37
C ILE A 50 -5.65 -0.80 7.17
N GLU A 51 -6.15 -0.29 6.04
CA GLU A 51 -7.58 -0.22 5.79
C GLU A 51 -7.85 -0.15 4.30
N ILE A 52 -8.91 -0.79 3.84
CA ILE A 52 -9.40 -0.66 2.47
C ILE A 52 -10.83 -0.15 2.54
N ILE A 53 -11.08 0.98 1.88
CA ILE A 53 -12.41 1.58 1.84
C ILE A 53 -12.95 1.40 0.43
N MET A 54 -14.06 0.69 0.32
CA MET A 54 -14.75 0.49 -0.96
C MET A 54 -15.74 1.63 -1.16
N GLU A 55 -15.64 2.26 -2.30
CA GLU A 55 -16.54 3.35 -2.66
C GLU A 55 -17.71 2.86 -3.50
#